data_4c1a889936f40b269f88e98bf5b5a6e3
#
_entry.id   4c1a889936f40b269f88e98bf5b5a6e3
#
_cell.length_a   1.000
_cell.length_b   1.000
_cell.length_c   1.000
_cell.angle_alpha   90.00
_cell.angle_beta   90.00
_cell.angle_gamma   90.00
#
_symmetry.space_group_name_H-M   'P 1'
#
loop_
_entity.id
_entity.type
_entity.pdbx_description
1 polymer ?
#
loop_
_entity_poly.entity_id
_entity_poly.type
_entity_poly.pdbx_seq_one_letter_code
_entity_poly.pdbx_strand_id
1 'polypeptide(L)'
;MDLKNILAAISLSAAVIIIYSLFFAPPPPDPKQPKVEKDKISENTYTDAPSLDQNEEAIKISREEALEEGERILFENENIKGSISLIGSKIDNLEFKKFKEKLNGRKNVTLLNPSKVKSGYYVETGWATTNKNIDVPNSKTIWATSGNNKLMPNKPIKLIWLNDQNIKFEKEISIDNQYLFTVKQTIINNSDKKYNFYPYGQIIRNEIPEITNFFILH
;
A
#
# COMPACT_ATOMS: atom_id res chain seq x y z
N MET A 1 -56.11 2.78 24.82
CA MET A 1 -55.20 3.91 24.41
C MET A 1 -56.02 4.82 23.51
N ASP A 2 -56.14 6.08 23.91
CA ASP A 2 -56.91 7.08 23.14
C ASP A 2 -56.20 7.45 21.84
N LEU A 3 -56.87 7.26 20.73
CA LEU A 3 -56.35 7.61 19.38
C LEU A 3 -55.88 9.06 19.33
N LYS A 4 -56.51 9.93 20.06
CA LYS A 4 -56.13 11.37 20.22
C LYS A 4 -54.74 11.54 20.80
N ASN A 5 -54.36 10.74 21.79
CA ASN A 5 -53.04 10.84 22.42
C ASN A 5 -51.92 10.32 21.52
N ILE A 6 -52.20 9.30 20.72
CA ILE A 6 -51.27 8.77 19.70
C ILE A 6 -51.03 9.80 18.59
N LEU A 7 -52.11 10.42 18.09
CA LEU A 7 -51.99 11.46 17.08
C LEU A 7 -51.22 12.68 17.59
N ALA A 8 -51.47 13.09 18.85
CA ALA A 8 -50.77 14.18 19.48
C ALA A 8 -49.25 13.89 19.64
N ALA A 9 -48.89 12.65 20.03
CA ALA A 9 -47.50 12.25 20.16
C ALA A 9 -46.76 12.24 18.82
N ILE A 10 -47.40 11.73 17.77
CA ILE A 10 -46.84 11.71 16.41
C ILE A 10 -46.64 13.14 15.89
N SER A 11 -47.64 14.01 16.08
CA SER A 11 -47.55 15.42 15.67
C SER A 11 -46.42 16.16 16.38
N LEU A 12 -46.25 15.92 17.68
CA LEU A 12 -45.19 16.53 18.48
C LEU A 12 -43.80 16.06 18.04
N SER A 13 -43.65 14.76 17.79
CA SER A 13 -42.41 14.22 17.30
C SER A 13 -42.04 14.76 15.91
N ALA A 14 -42.99 14.88 15.01
CA ALA A 14 -42.78 15.45 13.69
C ALA A 14 -42.37 16.94 13.79
N ALA A 15 -43.02 17.70 14.65
CA ALA A 15 -42.68 19.10 14.89
C ALA A 15 -41.23 19.28 15.41
N VAL A 16 -40.80 18.42 16.33
CA VAL A 16 -39.41 18.47 16.84
C VAL A 16 -38.40 18.16 15.73
N ILE A 17 -38.68 17.15 14.88
CA ILE A 17 -37.79 16.83 13.76
C ILE A 17 -37.69 17.96 12.74
N ILE A 18 -38.83 18.61 12.44
CA ILE A 18 -38.86 19.74 11.51
C ILE A 18 -38.08 20.95 12.10
N ILE A 19 -38.29 21.27 13.36
CA ILE A 19 -37.57 22.36 14.03
C ILE A 19 -36.07 22.07 14.05
N TYR A 20 -35.68 20.82 14.38
CA TYR A 20 -34.27 20.43 14.38
C TYR A 20 -33.66 20.55 12.97
N SER A 21 -34.37 20.12 11.93
CA SER A 21 -33.86 20.19 10.56
C SER A 21 -33.72 21.62 10.04
N LEU A 22 -34.54 22.55 10.53
CA LEU A 22 -34.48 23.96 10.12
C LEU A 22 -33.35 24.73 10.82
N PHE A 23 -33.04 24.39 12.08
CA PHE A 23 -32.15 25.21 12.91
C PHE A 23 -30.77 24.51 13.17
N PHE A 24 -30.71 23.20 13.11
CA PHE A 24 -29.51 22.44 13.50
C PHE A 24 -29.00 21.47 12.44
N ALA A 25 -29.78 21.18 11.39
CA ALA A 25 -29.26 20.34 10.32
C ALA A 25 -28.16 21.11 9.56
N PRO A 26 -27.01 20.48 9.31
CA PRO A 26 -26.01 21.08 8.44
C PRO A 26 -26.66 21.35 7.07
N PRO A 27 -26.29 22.45 6.40
CA PRO A 27 -26.82 22.73 5.07
C PRO A 27 -26.63 21.52 4.17
N PRO A 28 -27.61 21.19 3.32
CA PRO A 28 -27.43 20.10 2.36
C PRO A 28 -26.15 20.38 1.57
N PRO A 29 -25.33 19.35 1.28
CA PRO A 29 -24.15 19.52 0.46
C PRO A 29 -24.57 20.23 -0.82
N ASP A 30 -23.89 21.33 -1.12
CA ASP A 30 -24.18 22.18 -2.28
C ASP A 30 -24.29 21.28 -3.52
N PRO A 31 -25.40 21.33 -4.28
CA PRO A 31 -25.49 20.54 -5.52
C PRO A 31 -24.50 20.99 -6.60
N LYS A 32 -23.66 21.94 -6.29
CA LYS A 32 -22.49 22.39 -7.02
C LYS A 32 -21.16 21.95 -6.37
N GLN A 33 -21.11 20.83 -5.64
CA GLN A 33 -19.84 20.11 -5.76
C GLN A 33 -19.66 19.89 -7.26
N PRO A 34 -18.59 20.41 -7.86
CA PRO A 34 -18.35 20.10 -9.24
C PRO A 34 -18.47 18.58 -9.30
N LYS A 35 -19.40 18.02 -10.12
CA LYS A 35 -19.04 16.81 -10.83
C LYS A 35 -17.57 17.04 -11.08
N VAL A 36 -16.72 16.17 -10.52
CA VAL A 36 -15.40 15.98 -11.10
C VAL A 36 -15.77 15.65 -12.55
N GLU A 37 -16.04 16.72 -13.33
CA GLU A 37 -15.76 16.64 -14.74
C GLU A 37 -14.39 16.02 -14.71
N LYS A 38 -14.27 14.87 -15.36
CA LYS A 38 -13.00 14.45 -15.89
C LYS A 38 -12.58 15.61 -16.81
N ASP A 39 -12.25 16.74 -16.14
CA ASP A 39 -11.36 17.69 -16.75
C ASP A 39 -10.26 16.79 -17.25
N LYS A 40 -10.11 16.79 -18.55
CA LYS A 40 -8.90 16.42 -19.19
C LYS A 40 -7.80 17.06 -18.35
N ILE A 41 -7.41 16.32 -17.27
CA ILE A 41 -6.15 16.54 -16.59
C ILE A 41 -5.22 16.47 -17.77
N SER A 42 -4.76 17.63 -18.17
CA SER A 42 -3.78 17.76 -19.24
C SER A 42 -2.77 16.68 -18.90
N GLU A 43 -2.50 15.80 -19.85
CA GLU A 43 -1.67 14.59 -19.74
C GLU A 43 -0.26 14.91 -19.22
N ASN A 44 -0.15 15.42 -18.00
CA ASN A 44 1.01 15.30 -17.17
C ASN A 44 0.93 13.92 -16.50
N THR A 45 0.86 12.91 -17.34
CA THR A 45 0.93 11.53 -16.90
C THR A 45 2.31 11.38 -16.28
N TYR A 46 2.34 11.20 -14.95
CA TYR A 46 3.55 10.76 -14.27
C TYR A 46 3.96 9.44 -14.92
N THR A 47 5.03 9.47 -15.69
CA THR A 47 5.60 8.25 -16.25
C THR A 47 6.09 7.44 -15.06
N ASP A 48 5.62 6.20 -14.95
CA ASP A 48 5.95 5.21 -13.93
C ASP A 48 5.38 5.40 -12.51
N ALA A 49 4.46 6.36 -12.28
CA ALA A 49 3.62 6.26 -11.10
C ALA A 49 2.71 5.03 -11.27
N PRO A 50 2.63 4.12 -10.27
CA PRO A 50 1.76 2.96 -10.36
C PRO A 50 0.31 3.45 -10.55
N SER A 51 -0.29 3.19 -11.71
CA SER A 51 -1.71 3.46 -11.89
C SER A 51 -2.51 2.32 -11.28
N LEU A 52 -3.60 2.65 -10.61
CA LEU A 52 -4.55 1.66 -10.08
C LEU A 52 -5.23 0.84 -11.21
N ASP A 53 -5.08 1.30 -12.47
CA ASP A 53 -5.70 0.70 -13.65
C ASP A 53 -4.82 -0.34 -14.36
N GLN A 54 -3.62 -0.62 -13.87
CA GLN A 54 -2.83 -1.75 -14.36
C GLN A 54 -3.34 -3.06 -13.74
N ASN A 55 -4.60 -3.39 -14.05
CA ASN A 55 -5.06 -4.77 -14.10
C ASN A 55 -4.36 -5.44 -15.31
N GLU A 56 -3.05 -5.64 -15.26
CA GLU A 56 -2.49 -6.80 -15.91
C GLU A 56 -3.23 -7.97 -15.25
N GLU A 57 -3.95 -8.78 -16.03
CA GLU A 57 -4.47 -10.06 -15.59
C GLU A 57 -3.26 -10.85 -15.10
N ALA A 58 -2.94 -10.66 -13.83
CA ALA A 58 -1.79 -11.28 -13.22
C ALA A 58 -2.05 -12.79 -13.30
N ILE A 59 -1.22 -13.50 -14.02
CA ILE A 59 -1.19 -14.96 -14.00
C ILE A 59 -1.09 -15.33 -12.52
N LYS A 60 -2.19 -15.81 -11.95
CA LYS A 60 -2.28 -16.14 -10.53
C LYS A 60 -1.56 -17.48 -10.32
N ILE A 61 -0.35 -17.39 -9.82
CA ILE A 61 0.49 -18.53 -9.46
C ILE A 61 0.37 -18.85 -7.97
N SER A 62 0.88 -20.00 -7.57
CA SER A 62 0.96 -20.34 -6.15
C SER A 62 1.94 -19.41 -5.42
N ARG A 63 1.81 -19.33 -4.08
CA ARG A 63 2.73 -18.53 -3.27
C ARG A 63 4.16 -19.04 -3.35
N GLU A 64 4.32 -20.35 -3.37
CA GLU A 64 5.59 -21.04 -3.46
C GLU A 64 6.31 -20.69 -4.77
N GLU A 65 5.64 -20.81 -5.90
CA GLU A 65 6.17 -20.40 -7.21
C GLU A 65 6.54 -18.92 -7.26
N ALA A 66 5.69 -18.05 -6.71
CA ALA A 66 5.97 -16.62 -6.67
C ALA A 66 7.19 -16.25 -5.81
N LEU A 67 7.48 -17.02 -4.76
CA LEU A 67 8.64 -16.82 -3.91
C LEU A 67 9.96 -17.33 -4.55
N GLU A 68 9.87 -18.20 -5.53
CA GLU A 68 11.03 -18.69 -6.32
C GLU A 68 11.38 -17.74 -7.48
N GLU A 69 10.52 -16.79 -7.80
CA GLU A 69 10.78 -15.81 -8.86
C GLU A 69 11.85 -14.79 -8.46
N GLY A 70 13.03 -14.89 -9.05
CA GLY A 70 14.14 -13.96 -8.90
C GLY A 70 14.80 -14.02 -7.52
N GLU A 71 15.80 -13.17 -7.35
CA GLU A 71 16.57 -13.11 -6.11
C GLU A 71 15.79 -12.35 -5.03
N ARG A 72 15.98 -12.80 -3.78
CA ARG A 72 15.31 -12.27 -2.60
C ARG A 72 16.28 -12.08 -1.45
N ILE A 73 16.07 -11.03 -0.66
CA ILE A 73 16.79 -10.81 0.59
C ILE A 73 15.93 -11.29 1.74
N LEU A 74 16.44 -12.25 2.49
CA LEU A 74 15.76 -12.74 3.68
C LEU A 74 15.87 -11.74 4.82
N PHE A 75 14.80 -11.64 5.63
CA PHE A 75 14.83 -10.92 6.89
C PHE A 75 14.25 -11.76 8.03
N GLU A 76 14.77 -11.53 9.21
CA GLU A 76 14.29 -12.19 10.41
C GLU A 76 14.66 -11.39 11.67
N ASN A 77 13.72 -11.35 12.60
CA ASN A 77 13.94 -10.95 13.99
C ASN A 77 13.18 -11.90 14.94
N GLU A 78 12.98 -11.53 16.20
CA GLU A 78 12.27 -12.37 17.18
C GLU A 78 10.78 -12.56 16.86
N ASN A 79 10.16 -11.65 16.13
CA ASN A 79 8.71 -11.57 15.94
C ASN A 79 8.26 -11.91 14.52
N ILE A 80 9.09 -11.60 13.52
CA ILE A 80 8.76 -11.75 12.11
C ILE A 80 9.89 -12.43 11.34
N LYS A 81 9.53 -13.09 10.24
CA LYS A 81 10.44 -13.59 9.20
C LYS A 81 9.82 -13.35 7.83
N GLY A 82 10.64 -13.28 6.82
CA GLY A 82 10.18 -13.11 5.46
C GLY A 82 11.28 -12.80 4.47
N SER A 83 10.90 -12.16 3.37
CA SER A 83 11.85 -11.75 2.34
C SER A 83 11.37 -10.55 1.54
N ILE A 84 12.34 -9.85 0.96
CA ILE A 84 12.18 -8.72 0.07
C ILE A 84 12.56 -9.19 -1.34
N SER A 85 11.68 -9.01 -2.30
CA SER A 85 11.99 -9.29 -3.71
C SER A 85 12.95 -8.23 -4.26
N LEU A 86 13.99 -8.63 -4.98
CA LEU A 86 14.83 -7.70 -5.73
C LEU A 86 14.15 -7.18 -7.00
N ILE A 87 13.05 -7.81 -7.44
CA ILE A 87 12.21 -7.30 -8.52
C ILE A 87 11.24 -6.28 -7.93
N GLY A 88 11.42 -5.00 -8.29
CA GLY A 88 10.64 -3.88 -7.77
C GLY A 88 10.97 -3.49 -6.32
N SER A 89 11.90 -4.18 -5.63
CA SER A 89 12.22 -3.98 -4.21
C SER A 89 11.00 -4.07 -3.28
N LYS A 90 10.12 -5.04 -3.52
CA LYS A 90 8.85 -5.22 -2.79
C LYS A 90 9.06 -5.97 -1.49
N ILE A 91 8.45 -5.49 -0.40
CA ILE A 91 8.30 -6.26 0.83
C ILE A 91 6.99 -7.03 0.67
N ASP A 92 7.08 -8.28 0.24
CA ASP A 92 5.94 -9.07 -0.23
C ASP A 92 5.87 -10.49 0.35
N ASN A 93 6.68 -10.78 1.36
CA ASN A 93 6.65 -12.04 2.09
C ASN A 93 6.96 -11.76 3.55
N LEU A 94 5.93 -11.83 4.41
CA LEU A 94 6.08 -11.63 5.86
C LEU A 94 5.17 -12.58 6.62
N GLU A 95 5.75 -13.32 7.55
CA GLU A 95 5.06 -14.18 8.49
C GLU A 95 5.34 -13.75 9.93
N PHE A 96 4.31 -13.79 10.77
CA PHE A 96 4.45 -13.60 12.20
C PHE A 96 4.92 -14.91 12.87
N LYS A 97 5.98 -14.85 13.65
CA LYS A 97 6.51 -16.06 14.34
C LYS A 97 5.67 -16.49 15.55
N LYS A 98 5.01 -15.52 16.20
CA LYS A 98 4.28 -15.72 17.45
C LYS A 98 2.76 -15.88 17.27
N PHE A 99 2.22 -15.59 16.08
CA PHE A 99 0.79 -15.65 15.81
C PHE A 99 0.45 -16.82 14.89
N LYS A 100 -0.59 -17.58 15.25
CA LYS A 100 -1.07 -18.73 14.50
C LYS A 100 -2.40 -18.44 13.84
N GLU A 101 -2.63 -19.02 12.65
CA GLU A 101 -3.89 -18.85 11.91
C GLU A 101 -5.10 -19.42 12.67
N LYS A 102 -4.88 -20.45 13.52
CA LYS A 102 -5.89 -21.11 14.34
C LYS A 102 -5.36 -21.31 15.76
N LEU A 103 -6.23 -21.27 16.76
CA LEU A 103 -5.89 -21.34 18.20
C LEU A 103 -4.99 -22.52 18.52
N ASN A 104 -5.00 -23.63 17.99
CA ASN A 104 -4.09 -24.75 18.22
C ASN A 104 -3.37 -25.19 16.91
N GLY A 105 -3.30 -24.27 15.93
CA GLY A 105 -2.71 -24.53 14.64
C GLY A 105 -1.18 -24.51 14.68
N ARG A 106 -0.55 -25.17 13.72
CA ARG A 106 0.90 -25.12 13.52
C ARG A 106 1.32 -23.99 12.58
N LYS A 107 0.43 -23.57 11.68
CA LYS A 107 0.72 -22.58 10.64
C LYS A 107 0.71 -21.16 11.21
N ASN A 108 1.75 -20.41 10.92
CA ASN A 108 1.86 -19.01 11.32
C ASN A 108 0.96 -18.12 10.44
N VAL A 109 0.54 -16.99 10.98
CA VAL A 109 -0.18 -15.97 10.20
C VAL A 109 0.78 -15.37 9.18
N THR A 110 0.42 -15.45 7.92
CA THR A 110 1.08 -14.77 6.81
C THR A 110 0.41 -13.41 6.61
N LEU A 111 1.15 -12.32 6.78
CA LEU A 111 0.64 -10.97 6.57
C LEU A 111 0.80 -10.54 5.11
N LEU A 112 2.02 -10.67 4.55
CA LEU A 112 2.31 -10.23 3.20
C LEU A 112 2.48 -11.41 2.25
N ASN A 113 1.95 -11.26 1.03
CA ASN A 113 2.02 -12.23 -0.05
C ASN A 113 2.47 -11.55 -1.34
N PRO A 114 3.24 -12.25 -2.21
CA PRO A 114 3.70 -11.72 -3.49
C PRO A 114 2.58 -11.18 -4.38
N SER A 115 2.90 -10.19 -5.20
CA SER A 115 1.94 -9.49 -6.05
C SER A 115 1.23 -10.40 -7.06
N LYS A 116 1.89 -11.46 -7.53
CA LYS A 116 1.34 -12.41 -8.51
C LYS A 116 0.42 -13.47 -7.91
N VAL A 117 0.33 -13.55 -6.59
CA VAL A 117 -0.61 -14.46 -5.91
C VAL A 117 -2.00 -13.82 -5.87
N LYS A 118 -3.05 -14.64 -5.96
CA LYS A 118 -4.45 -14.17 -5.88
C LYS A 118 -4.67 -13.29 -4.66
N SER A 119 -4.18 -13.71 -3.49
CA SER A 119 -4.22 -12.97 -2.23
C SER A 119 -3.01 -12.02 -2.03
N GLY A 120 -2.45 -11.49 -3.12
CA GLY A 120 -1.31 -10.60 -3.06
C GLY A 120 -1.56 -9.42 -2.12
N TYR A 121 -0.60 -9.19 -1.21
CA TYR A 121 -0.62 -8.10 -0.26
C TYR A 121 0.81 -7.71 0.04
N TYR A 122 1.23 -6.55 -0.42
CA TYR A 122 2.64 -6.16 -0.40
C TYR A 122 2.82 -4.66 -0.26
N VAL A 123 4.03 -4.27 0.12
CA VAL A 123 4.47 -2.87 0.23
C VAL A 123 5.45 -2.59 -0.89
N GLU A 124 5.23 -1.48 -1.56
CA GLU A 124 6.11 -0.95 -2.59
C GLU A 124 6.44 0.52 -2.30
N THR A 125 7.69 0.89 -2.53
CA THR A 125 8.16 2.27 -2.45
C THR A 125 8.94 2.60 -3.71
N GLY A 126 8.95 3.86 -4.13
CA GLY A 126 9.63 4.22 -5.36
C GLY A 126 9.65 5.71 -5.61
N TRP A 127 9.88 6.07 -6.86
CA TRP A 127 9.87 7.44 -7.33
C TRP A 127 9.08 7.55 -8.62
N ALA A 128 8.37 8.64 -8.76
CA ALA A 128 7.72 9.05 -9.98
C ALA A 128 8.42 10.31 -10.54
N THR A 129 8.27 10.55 -11.83
CA THR A 129 8.73 11.75 -12.49
C THR A 129 7.72 12.21 -13.54
N THR A 130 7.67 13.50 -13.79
CA THR A 130 6.90 14.07 -14.92
C THR A 130 7.70 14.15 -16.21
N ASN A 131 9.01 13.88 -16.13
CA ASN A 131 9.89 13.93 -17.29
C ASN A 131 9.92 12.58 -18.01
N LYS A 132 9.29 12.49 -19.18
CA LYS A 132 9.20 11.27 -20.00
C LYS A 132 10.55 10.77 -20.56
N ASN A 133 11.60 11.58 -20.47
CA ASN A 133 12.93 11.24 -21.01
C ASN A 133 13.88 10.73 -19.91
N ILE A 134 13.37 10.41 -18.74
CA ILE A 134 14.19 9.89 -17.67
C ILE A 134 13.58 8.61 -17.11
N ASP A 135 14.42 7.60 -16.97
CA ASP A 135 14.00 6.33 -16.42
C ASP A 135 14.08 6.38 -14.89
N VAL A 136 13.01 5.95 -14.25
CA VAL A 136 12.93 5.71 -12.80
C VAL A 136 12.68 4.23 -12.51
N PRO A 137 13.17 3.72 -11.39
CA PRO A 137 12.92 2.31 -11.06
C PRO A 137 11.42 2.06 -10.83
N ASN A 138 10.90 1.00 -11.42
CA ASN A 138 9.50 0.61 -11.38
C ASN A 138 9.30 -0.79 -10.76
N SER A 139 8.08 -1.32 -10.81
CA SER A 139 7.71 -2.62 -10.23
C SER A 139 8.41 -3.83 -10.87
N LYS A 140 9.03 -3.65 -12.05
CA LYS A 140 9.77 -4.71 -12.79
C LYS A 140 11.29 -4.53 -12.71
N THR A 141 11.76 -3.43 -12.14
CA THR A 141 13.19 -3.13 -12.02
C THR A 141 13.90 -4.15 -11.14
N ILE A 142 15.00 -4.71 -11.62
CA ILE A 142 15.87 -5.59 -10.83
C ILE A 142 16.88 -4.74 -10.08
N TRP A 143 16.85 -4.83 -8.77
CA TRP A 143 17.74 -4.09 -7.89
C TRP A 143 19.00 -4.89 -7.56
N ALA A 144 20.14 -4.23 -7.57
CA ALA A 144 21.38 -4.79 -7.07
C ALA A 144 21.50 -4.56 -5.55
N THR A 145 22.12 -5.50 -4.86
CA THR A 145 22.43 -5.38 -3.42
C THR A 145 23.84 -4.81 -3.25
N SER A 146 24.00 -3.99 -2.21
CA SER A 146 25.31 -3.51 -1.77
C SER A 146 25.46 -3.71 -0.27
N GLY A 147 26.44 -4.50 0.12
CA GLY A 147 26.69 -4.84 1.52
C GLY A 147 26.02 -6.12 2.00
N ASN A 148 25.19 -6.04 3.03
CA ASN A 148 24.56 -7.23 3.62
C ASN A 148 23.51 -7.85 2.68
N ASN A 149 23.51 -9.15 2.58
CA ASN A 149 22.51 -9.94 1.82
C ASN A 149 21.40 -10.53 2.72
N LYS A 150 21.39 -10.23 3.99
CA LYS A 150 20.35 -10.59 4.96
C LYS A 150 20.03 -9.39 5.83
N LEU A 151 18.74 -9.04 5.93
CA LEU A 151 18.26 -7.95 6.76
C LEU A 151 17.99 -8.46 8.18
N MET A 152 18.61 -7.84 9.16
CA MET A 152 18.43 -8.13 10.58
C MET A 152 18.41 -6.84 11.38
N PRO A 153 17.95 -6.83 12.64
CA PRO A 153 18.12 -5.68 13.52
C PRO A 153 19.58 -5.25 13.57
N ASN A 154 19.81 -3.94 13.44
CA ASN A 154 21.16 -3.33 13.38
C ASN A 154 22.03 -3.74 12.16
N LYS A 155 21.48 -4.46 11.19
CA LYS A 155 22.14 -4.80 9.93
C LYS A 155 21.26 -4.45 8.74
N PRO A 156 21.17 -3.16 8.38
CA PRO A 156 20.37 -2.71 7.23
C PRO A 156 20.94 -3.27 5.94
N ILE A 157 20.09 -3.35 4.94
CA ILE A 157 20.45 -3.66 3.56
C ILE A 157 20.39 -2.39 2.72
N LYS A 158 21.19 -2.38 1.65
CA LYS A 158 21.17 -1.31 0.66
C LYS A 158 20.90 -1.89 -0.71
N LEU A 159 19.89 -1.38 -1.38
CA LEU A 159 19.52 -1.68 -2.76
C LEU A 159 19.92 -0.51 -3.64
N ILE A 160 20.48 -0.79 -4.81
CA ILE A 160 20.98 0.22 -5.74
C ILE A 160 20.47 -0.11 -7.14
N TRP A 161 20.07 0.94 -7.84
CA TRP A 161 19.80 0.90 -9.27
C TRP A 161 20.34 2.17 -9.94
N LEU A 162 20.97 2.03 -11.10
CA LEU A 162 21.53 3.12 -11.88
C LEU A 162 20.83 3.14 -13.24
N ASN A 163 20.31 4.31 -13.64
CA ASN A 163 19.75 4.48 -14.97
C ASN A 163 20.79 4.91 -16.02
N ASP A 164 20.39 4.93 -17.28
CA ASP A 164 21.26 5.33 -18.40
C ASP A 164 21.63 6.82 -18.39
N GLN A 165 20.94 7.63 -17.60
CA GLN A 165 21.22 9.06 -17.43
C GLN A 165 22.22 9.34 -16.29
N ASN A 166 22.91 8.31 -15.78
CA ASN A 166 23.87 8.38 -14.68
C ASN A 166 23.25 8.89 -13.36
N ILE A 167 21.98 8.55 -13.12
CA ILE A 167 21.29 8.82 -11.85
C ILE A 167 21.18 7.52 -11.08
N LYS A 168 21.71 7.54 -9.86
CA LYS A 168 21.68 6.39 -8.95
C LYS A 168 20.55 6.55 -7.96
N PHE A 169 19.72 5.52 -7.87
CA PHE A 169 18.66 5.37 -6.89
C PHE A 169 19.09 4.36 -5.84
N GLU A 170 18.95 4.74 -4.58
CA GLU A 170 19.31 3.89 -3.45
C GLU A 170 18.13 3.75 -2.49
N LYS A 171 17.93 2.55 -1.98
CA LYS A 171 17.03 2.26 -0.86
C LYS A 171 17.81 1.60 0.26
N GLU A 172 17.82 2.20 1.41
CA GLU A 172 18.33 1.58 2.63
C GLU A 172 17.13 1.11 3.45
N ILE A 173 17.07 -0.19 3.74
CA ILE A 173 15.99 -0.82 4.48
C ILE A 173 16.55 -1.39 5.78
N SER A 174 15.92 -1.02 6.88
CA SER A 174 16.22 -1.54 8.21
C SER A 174 14.96 -2.08 8.89
N ILE A 175 15.16 -3.00 9.83
CA ILE A 175 14.12 -3.50 10.74
C ILE A 175 14.56 -3.31 12.18
N ASP A 176 13.61 -3.08 13.07
CA ASP A 176 13.84 -3.10 14.51
C ASP A 176 13.69 -4.52 15.10
N ASN A 177 13.74 -4.64 16.43
CA ASN A 177 13.52 -5.91 17.12
C ASN A 177 12.03 -6.31 17.20
N GLN A 178 11.10 -5.45 16.74
CA GLN A 178 9.67 -5.70 16.81
C GLN A 178 9.07 -5.88 15.41
N TYR A 179 8.47 -4.84 14.85
CA TYR A 179 7.69 -4.91 13.61
C TYR A 179 7.93 -3.74 12.66
N LEU A 180 8.80 -2.76 13.05
CA LEU A 180 8.99 -1.55 12.27
C LEU A 180 10.02 -1.76 11.17
N PHE A 181 9.63 -1.49 9.92
CA PHE A 181 10.51 -1.29 8.79
C PHE A 181 10.74 0.20 8.57
N THR A 182 11.98 0.59 8.36
CA THR A 182 12.34 1.93 7.94
C THR A 182 12.94 1.86 6.54
N VAL A 183 12.38 2.61 5.60
CA VAL A 183 12.88 2.70 4.23
C VAL A 183 13.37 4.12 3.98
N LYS A 184 14.67 4.27 3.78
CA LYS A 184 15.30 5.52 3.38
C LYS A 184 15.56 5.50 1.88
N GLN A 185 14.96 6.43 1.16
CA GLN A 185 15.12 6.59 -0.28
C GLN A 185 16.06 7.74 -0.60
N THR A 186 17.06 7.50 -1.44
CA THR A 186 18.08 8.48 -1.81
C THR A 186 18.27 8.48 -3.32
N ILE A 187 18.45 9.67 -3.90
CA ILE A 187 18.82 9.85 -5.30
C ILE A 187 20.16 10.57 -5.36
N ILE A 188 21.08 10.03 -6.15
CA ILE A 188 22.36 10.65 -6.44
C ILE A 188 22.41 10.96 -7.92
N ASN A 189 22.29 12.23 -8.25
CA ASN A 189 22.33 12.70 -9.62
C ASN A 189 23.77 13.04 -10.03
N ASN A 190 24.37 12.18 -10.82
CA ASN A 190 25.73 12.39 -11.37
C ASN A 190 25.69 12.93 -12.80
N SER A 191 24.55 13.39 -13.28
CA SER A 191 24.40 14.05 -14.59
C SER A 191 24.53 15.57 -14.48
N ASP A 192 24.72 16.24 -15.60
CA ASP A 192 24.81 17.70 -15.67
C ASP A 192 23.42 18.39 -15.68
N LYS A 193 22.32 17.64 -15.59
CA LYS A 193 20.95 18.15 -15.71
C LYS A 193 20.21 18.08 -14.37
N LYS A 194 19.27 18.99 -14.19
CA LYS A 194 18.35 18.99 -13.03
C LYS A 194 17.08 18.22 -13.38
N TYR A 195 16.63 17.39 -12.46
CA TYR A 195 15.41 16.60 -12.59
C TYR A 195 14.55 16.68 -11.35
N ASN A 196 13.25 16.53 -11.52
CA ASN A 196 12.30 16.48 -10.42
C ASN A 196 11.82 15.05 -10.24
N PHE A 197 11.89 14.55 -9.00
CA PHE A 197 11.42 13.25 -8.61
C PHE A 197 10.48 13.38 -7.42
N TYR A 198 9.47 12.53 -7.38
CA TYR A 198 8.46 12.48 -6.34
C TYR A 198 8.52 11.09 -5.69
N PRO A 199 8.95 10.98 -4.42
CA PRO A 199 8.95 9.70 -3.73
C PRO A 199 7.51 9.29 -3.44
N TYR A 200 7.24 7.98 -3.52
CA TYR A 200 5.97 7.39 -3.12
C TYR A 200 6.17 6.14 -2.27
N GLY A 201 5.15 5.79 -1.51
CA GLY A 201 5.01 4.53 -0.82
C GLY A 201 3.56 4.08 -0.88
N GLN A 202 3.32 2.80 -1.13
CA GLN A 202 1.99 2.25 -1.23
C GLN A 202 1.92 0.84 -0.64
N ILE A 203 0.75 0.52 -0.12
CA ILE A 203 0.37 -0.82 0.31
C ILE A 203 -0.71 -1.29 -0.65
N ILE A 204 -0.45 -2.39 -1.33
CA ILE A 204 -1.33 -2.92 -2.37
C ILE A 204 -1.89 -4.25 -1.91
N ARG A 205 -3.20 -4.43 -2.09
CA ARG A 205 -3.89 -5.68 -1.83
C ARG A 205 -4.73 -6.05 -3.04
N ASN A 206 -4.52 -7.27 -3.58
CA ASN A 206 -5.19 -7.71 -4.81
C ASN A 206 -6.67 -8.04 -4.60
N GLU A 207 -7.07 -8.45 -3.40
CA GLU A 207 -8.44 -8.85 -3.11
C GLU A 207 -8.96 -8.19 -1.82
N ILE A 208 -10.24 -7.89 -1.80
CA ILE A 208 -10.93 -7.48 -0.57
C ILE A 208 -11.02 -8.72 0.33
N PRO A 209 -10.63 -8.63 1.62
CA PRO A 209 -10.74 -9.76 2.53
C PRO A 209 -12.20 -10.16 2.72
N GLU A 210 -12.46 -11.48 2.70
CA GLU A 210 -13.77 -12.00 3.07
C GLU A 210 -14.01 -11.75 4.57
N ILE A 211 -15.01 -10.93 4.87
CA ILE A 211 -15.44 -10.68 6.24
C ILE A 211 -16.53 -11.70 6.55
N THR A 212 -16.19 -12.75 7.28
CA THR A 212 -17.15 -13.82 7.63
C THR A 212 -18.08 -13.45 8.77
N ASN A 213 -17.64 -12.58 9.70
CA ASN A 213 -18.45 -12.11 10.82
C ASN A 213 -18.02 -10.70 11.23
N PHE A 214 -18.99 -9.84 11.43
CA PHE A 214 -18.79 -8.52 12.00
C PHE A 214 -19.36 -8.49 13.42
N PHE A 215 -18.50 -8.51 14.42
CA PHE A 215 -18.88 -8.34 15.81
C PHE A 215 -18.43 -6.96 16.29
N ILE A 216 -19.39 -6.14 16.70
CA ILE A 216 -19.10 -4.93 17.47
C ILE A 216 -19.07 -5.38 18.94
N LEU A 217 -17.88 -5.38 19.54
CA LEU A 217 -17.73 -5.47 20.99
C LEU A 217 -17.93 -4.09 21.57
N HIS A 218 -18.95 -3.94 22.42
CA HIS A 218 -19.21 -2.75 23.22
C HIS A 218 -18.45 -2.81 24.53
#